data_0d1b2e11bafca6910875f5be2b374e11
#
_entry.id   0d1b2e11bafca6910875f5be2b374e11
#
_cell.length_a   1.000
_cell.length_b   1.000
_cell.length_c   1.000
_cell.angle_alpha   90.00
_cell.angle_beta   90.00
_cell.angle_gamma   90.00
#
_symmetry.space_group_name_H-M   'P 1'
#
loop_
_entity.id
_entity.type
_entity.pdbx_description
1 polymer ?
#
loop_
_entity_poly.entity_id
_entity_poly.type
_entity_poly.pdbx_seq_one_letter_code
_entity_poly.pdbx_strand_id
1 'polypeptide(L)'
;MILTSDLALLQLVSPITEVEVFSQYWAKRSFDVEAAKRRFGGLAPENIPDYKALAGDTSDNLPGVPGIGAVAATAVLGEYGNLDKVYENLDAISELPIRGARRVSRLLAEHREQAFLMRTLTTIVCDVPVDVDIDGALIEESGLEAVEAMA
;
A
#
# COMPACT_ATOMS: atom_id res chain seq x y z
N MET A 1 -4.73 -4.79 -16.29
CA MET A 1 -5.65 -4.62 -15.14
C MET A 1 -5.41 -5.75 -14.15
N ILE A 2 -5.38 -5.46 -12.85
CA ILE A 2 -5.26 -6.46 -11.77
C ILE A 2 -6.63 -6.52 -11.07
N LEU A 3 -7.18 -7.73 -10.90
CA LEU A 3 -8.43 -7.96 -10.18
C LEU A 3 -8.11 -8.62 -8.82
N THR A 4 -8.55 -8.01 -7.72
CA THR A 4 -8.20 -8.46 -6.37
C THR A 4 -9.25 -8.07 -5.33
N SER A 5 -9.20 -8.72 -4.16
CA SER A 5 -9.88 -8.25 -2.94
C SER A 5 -8.95 -7.51 -1.97
N ASP A 6 -7.65 -7.47 -2.25
CA ASP A 6 -6.62 -6.92 -1.38
C ASP A 6 -6.18 -5.52 -1.82
N LEU A 7 -6.32 -4.54 -0.92
CA LEU A 7 -5.88 -3.16 -1.13
C LEU A 7 -4.35 -3.00 -1.15
N ALA A 8 -3.58 -4.00 -0.70
CA ALA A 8 -2.13 -3.96 -0.80
C ALA A 8 -1.65 -3.88 -2.25
N LEU A 9 -2.41 -4.49 -3.19
CA LEU A 9 -2.11 -4.44 -4.62
C LEU A 9 -2.22 -3.03 -5.24
N LEU A 10 -2.79 -2.04 -4.53
CA LEU A 10 -2.81 -0.66 -5.00
C LEU A 10 -1.40 -0.05 -5.13
N GLN A 11 -0.38 -0.62 -4.51
CA GLN A 11 1.01 -0.21 -4.71
C GLN A 11 1.53 -0.48 -6.12
N LEU A 12 0.85 -1.37 -6.89
CA LEU A 12 1.19 -1.69 -8.29
C LEU A 12 0.47 -0.82 -9.32
N VAL A 13 -0.40 0.10 -8.87
CA VAL A 13 -1.08 1.04 -9.76
C VAL A 13 -0.06 1.95 -10.43
N SER A 14 -0.17 2.07 -11.74
CA SER A 14 0.73 2.89 -12.58
C SER A 14 -0.05 3.47 -13.77
N PRO A 15 0.54 4.32 -14.62
CA PRO A 15 -0.12 4.81 -15.82
C PRO A 15 -0.60 3.73 -16.80
N ILE A 16 -0.06 2.51 -16.68
CA ILE A 16 -0.40 1.36 -17.54
C ILE A 16 -1.05 0.21 -16.76
N THR A 17 -1.21 0.34 -15.44
CA THR A 17 -1.76 -0.71 -14.59
C THR A 17 -2.84 -0.14 -13.68
N GLU A 18 -4.07 -0.56 -13.90
CA GLU A 18 -5.21 -0.30 -13.01
C GLU A 18 -5.46 -1.51 -12.12
N VAL A 19 -5.94 -1.25 -10.89
CA VAL A 19 -6.35 -2.27 -9.94
C VAL A 19 -7.85 -2.16 -9.70
N GLU A 20 -8.53 -3.28 -9.86
CA GLU A 20 -9.94 -3.40 -9.59
C GLU A 20 -10.15 -4.24 -8.33
N VAL A 21 -10.74 -3.61 -7.32
CA VAL A 21 -10.99 -4.24 -6.03
C VAL A 21 -12.45 -4.63 -5.92
N PHE A 22 -12.69 -5.91 -5.62
CA PHE A 22 -14.03 -6.44 -5.36
C PHE A 22 -14.16 -6.92 -3.91
N SER A 23 -15.36 -6.91 -3.40
CA SER A 23 -15.69 -7.46 -2.09
C SER A 23 -17.13 -7.97 -2.11
N GLN A 24 -17.43 -8.95 -1.27
CA GLN A 24 -18.79 -9.50 -1.12
C GLN A 24 -19.83 -8.45 -0.74
N TYR A 25 -19.42 -7.35 -0.14
CA TYR A 25 -20.31 -6.32 0.43
C TYR A 25 -20.30 -5.00 -0.33
N TRP A 26 -19.43 -4.84 -1.34
CA TRP A 26 -19.17 -3.56 -1.96
C TRP A 26 -19.20 -3.69 -3.47
N ALA A 27 -19.76 -2.67 -4.11
CA ALA A 27 -19.64 -2.57 -5.55
C ALA A 27 -18.16 -2.53 -5.95
N LYS A 28 -17.85 -3.21 -7.05
CA LYS A 28 -16.59 -3.16 -7.76
C LYS A 28 -16.02 -1.73 -7.82
N ARG A 29 -14.77 -1.54 -7.44
CA ARG A 29 -14.08 -0.25 -7.47
C ARG A 29 -12.79 -0.35 -8.26
N SER A 30 -12.68 0.48 -9.29
CA SER A 30 -11.45 0.64 -10.06
C SER A 30 -10.58 1.75 -9.48
N PHE A 31 -9.27 1.50 -9.46
CA PHE A 31 -8.24 2.41 -8.98
C PHE A 31 -7.22 2.65 -10.07
N ASP A 32 -7.24 3.85 -10.64
CA ASP A 32 -6.14 4.47 -11.34
C ASP A 32 -5.21 5.19 -10.34
N VAL A 33 -4.16 5.82 -10.84
CA VAL A 33 -3.17 6.55 -10.01
C VAL A 33 -3.85 7.62 -9.13
N GLU A 34 -4.79 8.36 -9.68
CA GLU A 34 -5.46 9.45 -8.95
C GLU A 34 -6.47 8.91 -7.91
N ALA A 35 -7.14 7.81 -8.20
CA ALA A 35 -8.01 7.15 -7.23
C ALA A 35 -7.20 6.53 -6.08
N ALA A 36 -6.05 5.92 -6.38
CA ALA A 36 -5.14 5.40 -5.36
C ALA A 36 -4.59 6.53 -4.47
N LYS A 37 -4.13 7.65 -5.05
CA LYS A 37 -3.71 8.82 -4.29
C LYS A 37 -4.82 9.34 -3.37
N ARG A 38 -6.03 9.52 -3.88
CA ARG A 38 -7.18 9.98 -3.05
C ARG A 38 -7.44 9.02 -1.88
N ARG A 39 -7.26 7.72 -2.07
CA ARG A 39 -7.46 6.71 -1.02
C ARG A 39 -6.44 6.81 0.10
N PHE A 40 -5.21 7.20 -0.21
CA PHE A 40 -4.07 7.29 0.72
C PHE A 40 -3.66 8.73 1.04
N GLY A 41 -4.60 9.68 1.01
CA GLY A 41 -4.36 11.06 1.44
C GLY A 41 -3.40 11.86 0.57
N GLY A 42 -3.32 11.54 -0.72
CA GLY A 42 -2.44 12.20 -1.68
C GLY A 42 -1.11 11.49 -1.93
N LEU A 43 -0.82 10.42 -1.18
CA LEU A 43 0.39 9.63 -1.38
C LEU A 43 0.32 8.84 -2.70
N ALA A 44 1.43 8.80 -3.42
CA ALA A 44 1.56 8.03 -4.65
C ALA A 44 1.52 6.51 -4.37
N PRO A 45 1.10 5.68 -5.34
CA PRO A 45 1.01 4.23 -5.18
C PRO A 45 2.29 3.58 -4.61
N GLU A 46 3.45 4.02 -5.05
CA GLU A 46 4.76 3.54 -4.58
C GLU A 46 5.04 3.81 -3.10
N ASN A 47 4.31 4.75 -2.48
CA ASN A 47 4.44 5.06 -1.05
C ASN A 47 3.52 4.23 -0.15
N ILE A 48 2.65 3.39 -0.73
CA ILE A 48 1.71 2.57 0.05
C ILE A 48 2.42 1.61 1.00
N PRO A 49 3.51 0.92 0.63
CA PRO A 49 4.27 0.10 1.57
C PRO A 49 4.79 0.91 2.77
N ASP A 50 5.36 2.09 2.53
CA ASP A 50 5.86 2.97 3.59
C ASP A 50 4.72 3.49 4.48
N TYR A 51 3.57 3.84 3.87
CA TYR A 51 2.38 4.22 4.63
C TYR A 51 1.89 3.10 5.56
N LYS A 52 1.77 1.87 5.04
CA LYS A 52 1.38 0.70 5.83
C LYS A 52 2.42 0.36 6.89
N ALA A 53 3.70 0.55 6.59
CA ALA A 53 4.78 0.36 7.55
C ALA A 53 4.67 1.28 8.77
N LEU A 54 4.23 2.51 8.57
CA LEU A 54 4.03 3.48 9.64
C LEU A 54 2.66 3.36 10.32
N ALA A 55 1.58 3.37 9.53
CA ALA A 55 0.21 3.38 10.05
C ALA A 55 -0.31 2.01 10.50
N GLY A 56 0.33 0.93 10.04
CA GLY A 56 -0.14 -0.44 10.19
C GLY A 56 -1.16 -0.84 9.12
N ASP A 57 -1.43 -2.13 9.09
CA ASP A 57 -2.49 -2.73 8.28
C ASP A 57 -3.24 -3.79 9.09
N THR A 58 -4.47 -3.49 9.47
CA THR A 58 -5.28 -4.40 10.29
C THR A 58 -5.76 -5.62 9.52
N SER A 59 -5.87 -5.55 8.18
CA SER A 59 -6.26 -6.69 7.36
C SER A 59 -5.21 -7.80 7.38
N ASP A 60 -3.94 -7.42 7.46
CA ASP A 60 -2.79 -8.32 7.47
C ASP A 60 -2.18 -8.50 8.87
N ASN A 61 -2.87 -7.96 9.90
CA ASN A 61 -2.40 -7.99 11.30
C ASN A 61 -1.00 -7.37 11.47
N LEU A 62 -0.71 -6.31 10.73
CA LEU A 62 0.54 -5.56 10.80
C LEU A 62 0.37 -4.33 11.70
N PRO A 63 1.10 -4.24 12.82
CA PRO A 63 0.85 -3.21 13.83
C PRO A 63 1.33 -1.81 13.43
N GLY A 64 2.20 -1.70 12.42
CA GLY A 64 2.87 -0.45 12.09
C GLY A 64 3.80 0.05 13.22
N VAL A 65 3.98 1.37 13.30
CA VAL A 65 4.71 2.02 14.40
C VAL A 65 3.72 2.40 15.50
N PRO A 66 3.89 1.91 16.74
CA PRO A 66 2.98 2.20 17.83
C PRO A 66 2.75 3.70 18.04
N GLY A 67 1.50 4.13 17.99
CA GLY A 67 1.11 5.53 18.17
C GLY A 67 1.28 6.44 16.95
N ILE A 68 1.69 5.90 15.81
CA ILE A 68 1.65 6.55 14.51
C ILE A 68 0.40 6.04 13.76
N GLY A 69 -0.55 6.91 13.51
CA GLY A 69 -1.75 6.59 12.72
C GLY A 69 -1.71 7.22 11.34
N ALA A 70 -2.78 6.99 10.57
CA ALA A 70 -2.91 7.44 9.18
C ALA A 70 -2.54 8.92 8.97
N VAL A 71 -3.02 9.82 9.82
CA VAL A 71 -2.77 11.27 9.67
C VAL A 71 -1.28 11.61 9.79
N ALA A 72 -0.59 11.05 10.79
CA ALA A 72 0.83 11.30 10.98
C ALA A 72 1.67 10.63 9.86
N ALA A 73 1.35 9.39 9.50
CA ALA A 73 2.00 8.67 8.42
C ALA A 73 1.89 9.43 7.08
N THR A 74 0.67 9.84 6.70
CA THR A 74 0.44 10.63 5.48
C THR A 74 1.21 11.95 5.50
N ALA A 75 1.23 12.64 6.65
CA ALA A 75 1.90 13.95 6.73
C ALA A 75 3.42 13.84 6.58
N VAL A 76 4.06 12.88 7.27
CA VAL A 76 5.52 12.72 7.18
C VAL A 76 5.95 12.18 5.81
N LEU A 77 5.19 11.24 5.24
CA LEU A 77 5.50 10.76 3.89
C LEU A 77 5.18 11.78 2.81
N GLY A 78 4.16 12.59 2.99
CA GLY A 78 3.83 13.69 2.07
C GLY A 78 4.93 14.76 2.03
N GLU A 79 5.61 15.03 3.15
CA GLU A 79 6.70 15.99 3.24
C GLU A 79 8.02 15.41 2.70
N TYR A 80 8.38 14.19 3.10
CA TYR A 80 9.69 13.62 2.79
C TYR A 80 9.69 12.61 1.64
N GLY A 81 8.54 12.16 1.20
CA GLY A 81 8.37 11.26 0.05
C GLY A 81 8.42 9.78 0.39
N ASN A 82 9.41 9.30 1.12
CA ASN A 82 9.54 7.87 1.46
C ASN A 82 10.13 7.66 2.86
N LEU A 83 10.06 6.41 3.34
CA LEU A 83 10.48 6.04 4.69
C LEU A 83 11.97 6.34 4.95
N ASP A 84 12.85 6.13 3.97
CA ASP A 84 14.28 6.39 4.13
C ASP A 84 14.52 7.89 4.41
N LYS A 85 13.92 8.76 3.61
CA LYS A 85 14.01 10.22 3.81
C LYS A 85 13.35 10.70 5.09
N VAL A 86 12.27 10.06 5.53
CA VAL A 86 11.68 10.33 6.85
C VAL A 86 12.72 10.09 7.93
N TYR A 87 13.46 9.00 7.87
CA TYR A 87 14.50 8.67 8.86
C TYR A 87 15.79 9.47 8.74
N GLU A 88 16.09 10.02 7.56
CA GLU A 88 17.17 10.99 7.36
C GLU A 88 16.86 12.37 7.97
N ASN A 89 15.57 12.69 8.16
CA ASN A 89 15.09 14.01 8.59
C ASN A 89 14.32 13.98 9.92
N LEU A 90 14.61 13.02 10.80
CA LEU A 90 13.85 12.82 12.06
C LEU A 90 13.76 14.08 12.94
N ASP A 91 14.82 14.85 13.03
CA ASP A 91 14.84 16.07 13.86
C ASP A 91 13.90 17.14 13.29
N ALA A 92 13.87 17.28 11.98
CA ALA A 92 13.02 18.24 11.28
C ALA A 92 11.52 17.89 11.39
N ILE A 93 11.17 16.62 11.61
CA ILE A 93 9.77 16.19 11.84
C ILE A 93 9.16 16.89 13.06
N SER A 94 9.97 17.22 14.09
CA SER A 94 9.49 17.90 15.28
C SER A 94 8.91 19.30 15.03
N GLU A 95 9.28 19.91 13.90
CA GLU A 95 8.87 21.25 13.47
C GLU A 95 7.71 21.22 12.45
N LEU A 96 7.26 20.03 12.00
CA LEU A 96 6.15 19.92 11.07
C LEU A 96 4.84 20.48 11.69
N PRO A 97 3.98 21.10 10.89
CA PRO A 97 2.70 21.67 11.35
C PRO A 97 1.64 20.58 11.59
N ILE A 98 2.02 19.52 12.29
CA ILE A 98 1.14 18.41 12.66
C ILE A 98 0.98 18.29 14.16
N ARG A 99 -0.18 17.82 14.60
CA ARG A 99 -0.44 17.63 16.03
C ARG A 99 0.52 16.59 16.61
N GLY A 100 1.30 17.03 17.60
CA GLY A 100 2.22 16.14 18.31
C GLY A 100 3.50 15.81 17.54
N ALA A 101 3.97 16.67 16.65
CA ALA A 101 5.17 16.50 15.82
C ALA A 101 6.39 15.96 16.60
N ARG A 102 6.69 16.54 17.78
CA ARG A 102 7.79 16.06 18.66
C ARG A 102 7.58 14.62 19.13
N ARG A 103 6.33 14.24 19.43
CA ARG A 103 6.01 12.85 19.81
C ARG A 103 6.16 11.92 18.61
N VAL A 104 5.73 12.34 17.42
CA VAL A 104 5.87 11.57 16.16
C VAL A 104 7.35 11.32 15.88
N SER A 105 8.21 12.36 15.89
CA SER A 105 9.65 12.23 15.69
C SER A 105 10.27 11.22 16.68
N ARG A 106 9.94 11.33 17.97
CA ARG A 106 10.44 10.40 18.99
C ARG A 106 9.99 8.95 18.73
N LEU A 107 8.70 8.72 18.47
CA LEU A 107 8.18 7.37 18.22
C LEU A 107 8.80 6.73 16.97
N LEU A 108 9.02 7.52 15.92
CA LEU A 108 9.73 7.03 14.73
C LEU A 108 11.17 6.63 15.09
N ALA A 109 11.89 7.44 15.86
CA ALA A 109 13.25 7.11 16.30
C ALA A 109 13.30 5.84 17.15
N GLU A 110 12.35 5.70 18.10
CA GLU A 110 12.25 4.55 19.02
C GLU A 110 11.94 3.23 18.29
N HIS A 111 11.16 3.29 17.17
CA HIS A 111 10.67 2.12 16.46
C HIS A 111 11.23 1.96 15.04
N ARG A 112 12.43 2.47 14.80
CA ARG A 112 13.06 2.43 13.46
C ARG A 112 13.08 1.02 12.85
N GLU A 113 13.60 0.05 13.57
CA GLU A 113 13.74 -1.33 13.08
C GLU A 113 12.38 -1.94 12.75
N GLN A 114 11.38 -1.68 13.59
CA GLN A 114 10.02 -2.13 13.36
C GLN A 114 9.43 -1.53 12.07
N ALA A 115 9.60 -0.23 11.83
CA ALA A 115 9.12 0.43 10.63
C ALA A 115 9.71 -0.19 9.35
N PHE A 116 11.03 -0.44 9.33
CA PHE A 116 11.67 -1.07 8.18
C PHE A 116 11.27 -2.54 8.00
N LEU A 117 11.08 -3.28 9.10
CA LEU A 117 10.53 -4.63 9.04
C LEU A 117 9.11 -4.62 8.45
N MET A 118 8.23 -3.73 8.93
CA MET A 118 6.88 -3.61 8.40
C MET A 118 6.89 -3.23 6.91
N ARG A 119 7.77 -2.32 6.48
CA ARG A 119 7.94 -2.01 5.05
C ARG A 119 8.28 -3.26 4.23
N THR A 120 9.22 -4.05 4.71
CA THR A 120 9.58 -5.31 4.03
C THR A 120 8.40 -6.26 3.90
N LEU A 121 7.58 -6.38 4.95
CA LEU A 121 6.42 -7.27 4.96
C LEU A 121 5.25 -6.75 4.10
N THR A 122 5.14 -5.43 3.90
CA THR A 122 4.07 -4.82 3.11
C THR A 122 4.43 -4.61 1.64
N THR A 123 5.71 -4.72 1.28
CA THR A 123 6.17 -4.55 -0.10
C THR A 123 5.94 -5.83 -0.90
N ILE A 124 5.21 -5.72 -2.01
CA ILE A 124 5.01 -6.83 -2.94
C ILE A 124 6.30 -7.13 -3.69
N VAL A 125 6.69 -8.40 -3.69
CA VAL A 125 7.86 -8.89 -4.44
C VAL A 125 7.42 -9.13 -5.90
N CYS A 126 8.00 -8.37 -6.83
CA CYS A 126 7.63 -8.40 -8.26
C CYS A 126 8.61 -9.18 -9.15
N ASP A 127 9.72 -9.65 -8.58
CA ASP A 127 10.82 -10.31 -9.28
C ASP A 127 11.03 -11.77 -8.85
N VAL A 128 9.97 -12.40 -8.31
CA VAL A 128 10.00 -13.82 -7.98
C VAL A 128 10.26 -14.64 -9.26
N PRO A 129 11.27 -15.51 -9.28
CA PRO A 129 11.58 -16.33 -10.45
C PRO A 129 10.51 -17.43 -10.61
N VAL A 130 9.48 -17.14 -11.38
CA VAL A 130 8.42 -18.08 -11.76
C VAL A 130 8.48 -18.34 -13.25
N ASP A 131 8.32 -19.60 -13.64
CA ASP A 131 8.12 -19.98 -15.03
C ASP A 131 6.62 -19.95 -15.33
N VAL A 132 6.21 -19.04 -16.23
CA VAL A 132 4.80 -18.85 -16.60
C VAL A 132 4.62 -19.12 -18.09
N ASP A 133 3.89 -20.19 -18.39
CA ASP A 133 3.40 -20.46 -19.74
C ASP A 133 2.13 -19.65 -20.01
N ILE A 134 2.30 -18.46 -20.59
CA ILE A 134 1.17 -17.57 -20.94
C ILE A 134 0.34 -18.17 -22.08
N ASP A 135 0.98 -18.85 -23.04
CA ASP A 135 0.28 -19.44 -24.19
C ASP A 135 -0.56 -20.65 -23.77
N GLY A 136 -0.09 -21.41 -22.78
CA GLY A 136 -0.86 -22.50 -22.16
C GLY A 136 -1.98 -22.05 -21.20
N ALA A 137 -2.02 -20.77 -20.84
CA ALA A 137 -3.04 -20.21 -19.95
C ALA A 137 -4.31 -19.72 -20.69
N LEU A 138 -4.57 -20.21 -21.88
CA LEU A 138 -5.79 -19.90 -22.65
C LEU A 138 -7.02 -20.50 -21.97
N ILE A 139 -8.07 -19.72 -21.84
CA ILE A 139 -9.39 -20.20 -21.41
C ILE A 139 -10.02 -20.92 -22.59
N GLU A 140 -10.30 -22.20 -22.45
CA GLU A 140 -11.08 -22.98 -23.43
C GLU A 140 -12.56 -22.53 -23.42
N GLU A 141 -13.26 -22.63 -24.56
CA GLU A 141 -14.69 -22.27 -24.67
C GLU A 141 -15.56 -22.96 -23.61
N SER A 142 -15.28 -24.22 -23.29
CA SER A 142 -15.93 -24.98 -22.22
C SER A 142 -15.80 -24.33 -20.82
N GLY A 143 -14.70 -23.61 -20.59
CA GLY A 143 -14.49 -22.85 -19.35
C GLY A 143 -15.34 -21.59 -19.26
N LEU A 144 -15.59 -20.91 -20.39
CA LEU A 144 -16.46 -19.72 -20.44
C LEU A 144 -17.93 -20.08 -20.18
N GLU A 145 -18.44 -21.16 -20.74
CA GLU A 145 -19.80 -21.66 -20.48
C GLU A 145 -20.00 -22.00 -19.00
N ALA A 146 -18.99 -22.58 -18.34
CA ALA A 146 -19.06 -22.88 -16.91
C ALA A 146 -19.12 -21.63 -16.04
N VAL A 147 -18.41 -20.56 -16.41
CA VAL A 147 -18.43 -19.27 -15.69
C VAL A 147 -19.77 -18.56 -15.90
N GLU A 148 -20.34 -18.57 -17.12
CA GLU A 148 -21.64 -17.98 -17.41
C GLU A 148 -22.78 -18.71 -16.68
N ALA A 149 -22.67 -20.03 -16.48
CA ALA A 149 -23.65 -20.82 -15.73
C ALA A 149 -23.62 -20.57 -14.21
N MET A 150 -22.56 -19.92 -13.69
CA MET A 150 -22.38 -19.57 -12.26
C MET A 150 -22.77 -18.13 -11.93
N ALA A 151 -23.08 -17.30 -12.93
CA ALA A 151 -23.43 -15.87 -12.78
C ALA A 151 -24.96 -15.70 -12.67
#